data_fcd33caa34ab7121ef4658c5013faf33
#
_entry.id   fcd33caa34ab7121ef4658c5013faf33
#
_cell.length_a   1.000
_cell.length_b   1.000
_cell.length_c   1.000
_cell.angle_alpha   90.00
_cell.angle_beta   90.00
_cell.angle_gamma   90.00
#
_symmetry.space_group_name_H-M   'P 1'
#
loop_
_entity.id
_entity.type
_entity.pdbx_description
1 polymer ?
#
loop_
_entity_poly.entity_id
_entity_poly.type
_entity_poly.pdbx_seq_one_letter_code
_entity_poly.pdbx_strand_id
1 'polypeptide(L)'
;MLSLASDFPQLWKDPKTPLREKKRMIRLLIDDVTLTKNDQIIANVRFKGGGQKSLVIPLPPKGWQHALTDPKVVELVGELLSHHNYTEIANLLNKRGYKSGSGHKFNRKLVGGIRRNYNLKTRYARLRNTGKLTAEEVANLLGVTIQTVRKWGKTGIIRTYPYNDRNGCLYEHPGVNSPLMKKRA
;
A
#
# COMPACT_ATOMS: atom_id res chain seq x y z
N MET A 1 31.91 4.87 -46.12
CA MET A 1 31.60 5.26 -44.72
C MET A 1 30.27 6.00 -44.54
N LEU A 2 29.68 6.63 -45.57
CA LEU A 2 28.43 7.39 -45.48
C LEU A 2 27.18 6.50 -45.31
N SER A 3 27.17 5.28 -45.83
CA SER A 3 26.02 4.37 -45.71
C SER A 3 25.75 3.83 -44.31
N LEU A 4 26.81 3.61 -43.53
CA LEU A 4 26.72 3.15 -42.14
C LEU A 4 26.08 4.20 -41.20
N ALA A 5 26.26 5.49 -41.47
CA ALA A 5 25.70 6.56 -40.68
C ALA A 5 24.19 6.75 -40.91
N SER A 6 23.69 6.46 -42.15
CA SER A 6 22.28 6.53 -42.50
C SER A 6 21.49 5.33 -41.97
N ASP A 7 22.10 4.14 -41.93
CA ASP A 7 21.41 2.89 -41.60
C ASP A 7 21.42 2.60 -40.08
N PHE A 8 22.35 3.25 -39.33
CA PHE A 8 22.47 3.04 -37.87
C PHE A 8 21.19 3.29 -37.09
N PRO A 9 20.46 4.40 -37.28
CA PRO A 9 19.23 4.64 -36.56
C PRO A 9 18.12 3.61 -36.82
N GLN A 10 18.06 3.09 -38.06
CA GLN A 10 17.10 2.08 -38.44
C GLN A 10 17.43 0.73 -37.79
N LEU A 11 18.67 0.28 -37.91
CA LEU A 11 19.16 -0.94 -37.26
C LEU A 11 19.04 -0.91 -35.76
N TRP A 12 19.27 0.25 -35.13
CA TRP A 12 19.14 0.43 -33.70
C TRP A 12 17.69 0.27 -33.21
N LYS A 13 16.72 0.81 -33.96
CA LYS A 13 15.30 0.78 -33.63
C LYS A 13 14.65 -0.55 -34.00
N ASP A 14 15.22 -1.34 -34.89
CA ASP A 14 14.67 -2.61 -35.28
C ASP A 14 14.59 -3.60 -34.10
N PRO A 15 13.39 -4.09 -33.75
CA PRO A 15 13.21 -5.09 -32.69
C PRO A 15 13.94 -6.41 -33.00
N LYS A 16 14.17 -6.74 -34.29
CA LYS A 16 14.85 -7.95 -34.71
C LYS A 16 16.36 -7.90 -34.50
N THR A 17 16.94 -6.70 -34.34
CA THR A 17 18.38 -6.57 -34.11
C THR A 17 18.75 -7.07 -32.71
N PRO A 18 19.56 -8.15 -32.59
CA PRO A 18 19.94 -8.73 -31.32
C PRO A 18 20.71 -7.72 -30.44
N LEU A 19 20.54 -7.79 -29.12
CA LEU A 19 21.22 -6.92 -28.17
C LEU A 19 22.75 -6.99 -28.30
N ARG A 20 23.30 -8.15 -28.68
CA ARG A 20 24.73 -8.35 -28.96
C ARG A 20 25.21 -7.44 -30.08
N GLU A 21 24.46 -7.33 -31.17
CA GLU A 21 24.83 -6.49 -32.32
C GLU A 21 24.66 -5.01 -31.98
N LYS A 22 23.63 -4.63 -31.24
CA LYS A 22 23.49 -3.25 -30.72
C LYS A 22 24.68 -2.85 -29.85
N LYS A 23 25.14 -3.73 -28.96
CA LYS A 23 26.37 -3.48 -28.16
C LYS A 23 27.63 -3.37 -29.04
N ARG A 24 27.73 -4.16 -30.09
CA ARG A 24 28.86 -4.11 -31.04
C ARG A 24 28.90 -2.77 -31.79
N MET A 25 27.74 -2.30 -32.26
CA MET A 25 27.60 -0.99 -32.91
C MET A 25 28.06 0.15 -32.00
N ILE A 26 27.63 0.16 -30.72
CA ILE A 26 28.05 1.17 -29.75
C ILE A 26 29.60 1.16 -29.58
N ARG A 27 30.22 -0.02 -29.45
CA ARG A 27 31.69 -0.14 -29.30
C ARG A 27 32.49 0.36 -30.49
N LEU A 28 31.84 0.39 -31.66
CA LEU A 28 32.45 0.96 -32.86
C LEU A 28 32.48 2.50 -32.85
N LEU A 29 31.48 3.12 -32.15
CA LEU A 29 31.29 4.57 -32.15
C LEU A 29 31.89 5.25 -30.91
N ILE A 30 31.79 4.58 -29.76
CA ILE A 30 32.20 5.14 -28.47
C ILE A 30 33.60 4.64 -28.08
N ASP A 31 34.42 5.54 -27.68
CA ASP A 31 35.77 5.28 -27.14
C ASP A 31 35.66 4.99 -25.64
N ASP A 32 35.03 5.90 -24.90
CA ASP A 32 34.92 5.85 -23.46
C ASP A 32 33.63 6.50 -22.97
N VAL A 33 33.14 6.05 -21.82
CA VAL A 33 32.00 6.64 -21.08
C VAL A 33 32.39 6.79 -19.62
N THR A 34 32.61 8.01 -19.18
CA THR A 34 32.88 8.31 -17.78
C THR A 34 31.57 8.67 -17.08
N LEU A 35 31.26 7.96 -16.00
CA LEU A 35 30.07 8.20 -15.19
C LEU A 35 30.44 8.91 -13.88
N THR A 36 29.88 10.09 -13.65
CA THR A 36 29.98 10.80 -12.37
C THR A 36 28.62 10.80 -11.70
N LYS A 37 28.55 10.36 -10.46
CA LYS A 37 27.30 10.27 -9.69
C LYS A 37 27.32 11.25 -8.52
N ASN A 38 26.48 12.27 -8.61
CA ASN A 38 26.16 13.20 -7.52
C ASN A 38 24.63 13.14 -7.29
N ASP A 39 23.95 14.29 -7.33
CA ASP A 39 22.48 14.36 -7.30
C ASP A 39 21.84 13.82 -8.58
N GLN A 40 22.62 13.68 -9.63
CA GLN A 40 22.27 13.11 -10.93
C GLN A 40 23.46 12.26 -11.42
N ILE A 41 23.21 11.42 -12.42
CA ILE A 41 24.28 10.72 -13.13
C ILE A 41 24.64 11.56 -14.35
N ILE A 42 25.90 12.01 -14.41
CA ILE A 42 26.44 12.68 -15.58
C ILE A 42 27.26 11.65 -16.35
N ALA A 43 26.84 11.34 -17.56
CA ALA A 43 27.55 10.44 -18.46
C ALA A 43 28.27 11.26 -19.52
N ASN A 44 29.61 11.34 -19.41
CA ASN A 44 30.46 11.97 -20.40
C ASN A 44 30.86 10.91 -21.42
N VAL A 45 30.33 11.01 -22.60
CA VAL A 45 30.57 10.09 -23.72
C VAL A 45 31.60 10.68 -24.64
N ARG A 46 32.71 9.96 -24.86
CA ARG A 46 33.75 10.29 -25.82
C ARG A 46 33.62 9.38 -27.03
N PHE A 47 33.49 9.98 -28.21
CA PHE A 47 33.37 9.25 -29.46
C PHE A 47 34.73 9.04 -30.11
N LYS A 48 34.95 7.94 -30.82
CA LYS A 48 36.18 7.63 -31.55
C LYS A 48 36.60 8.68 -32.59
N GLY A 49 35.66 9.53 -33.01
CA GLY A 49 35.90 10.67 -33.88
C GLY A 49 36.34 11.95 -33.15
N GLY A 50 36.68 11.90 -31.84
CA GLY A 50 37.14 13.03 -31.05
C GLY A 50 35.99 13.89 -30.46
N GLY A 51 34.75 13.68 -30.86
CA GLY A 51 33.60 14.39 -30.30
C GLY A 51 33.29 13.95 -28.85
N GLN A 52 32.81 14.88 -28.03
CA GLN A 52 32.37 14.59 -26.66
C GLN A 52 30.93 15.06 -26.47
N LYS A 53 30.16 14.31 -25.65
CA LYS A 53 28.79 14.67 -25.28
C LYS A 53 28.50 14.29 -23.82
N SER A 54 28.04 15.25 -23.04
CA SER A 54 27.58 15.02 -21.68
C SER A 54 26.08 14.79 -21.69
N LEU A 55 25.65 13.70 -21.05
CA LEU A 55 24.25 13.34 -20.86
C LEU A 55 23.93 13.38 -19.37
N VAL A 56 22.84 14.04 -19.01
CA VAL A 56 22.33 14.04 -17.64
C VAL A 56 21.25 12.99 -17.54
N ILE A 57 21.44 12.03 -16.66
CA ILE A 57 20.54 10.91 -16.45
C ILE A 57 20.02 11.03 -15.01
N PRO A 58 18.68 11.06 -14.80
CA PRO A 58 18.13 11.06 -13.45
C PRO A 58 18.57 9.81 -12.69
N LEU A 59 18.81 9.94 -11.39
CA LEU A 59 19.09 8.77 -10.56
C LEU A 59 17.90 7.81 -10.63
N PRO A 60 18.15 6.50 -10.76
CA PRO A 60 17.10 5.53 -10.63
C PRO A 60 16.48 5.64 -9.24
N PRO A 61 15.15 5.52 -9.11
CA PRO A 61 14.50 5.56 -7.81
C PRO A 61 15.11 4.50 -6.89
N LYS A 62 15.32 4.87 -5.62
CA LYS A 62 15.86 3.94 -4.60
C LYS A 62 14.92 2.73 -4.49
N GLY A 63 15.46 1.54 -4.23
CA GLY A 63 14.67 0.30 -4.19
C GLY A 63 13.43 0.36 -3.27
N TRP A 64 13.51 1.09 -2.15
CA TRP A 64 12.38 1.31 -1.27
C TRP A 64 11.26 2.18 -1.89
N GLN A 65 11.58 3.07 -2.83
CA GLN A 65 10.59 3.91 -3.52
C GLN A 65 9.70 3.09 -4.46
N HIS A 66 10.22 2.00 -5.04
CA HIS A 66 9.42 1.06 -5.82
C HIS A 66 8.45 0.23 -4.94
N ALA A 67 8.74 0.14 -3.65
CA ALA A 67 7.90 -0.61 -2.70
C ALA A 67 6.84 0.28 -2.01
N LEU A 68 6.78 1.59 -2.34
CA LEU A 68 5.76 2.47 -1.80
C LEU A 68 4.38 2.05 -2.30
N THR A 69 3.43 2.04 -1.38
CA THR A 69 2.03 1.81 -1.73
C THR A 69 1.47 3.04 -2.44
N ASP A 70 0.72 2.83 -3.52
CA ASP A 70 0.04 3.91 -4.24
C ASP A 70 -0.80 4.76 -3.26
N PRO A 71 -0.68 6.09 -3.28
CA PRO A 71 -1.47 6.98 -2.42
C PRO A 71 -2.97 6.73 -2.50
N LYS A 72 -3.51 6.40 -3.67
CA LYS A 72 -4.93 6.03 -3.85
C LYS A 72 -5.32 4.79 -3.03
N VAL A 73 -4.41 3.81 -2.95
CA VAL A 73 -4.64 2.61 -2.14
C VAL A 73 -4.60 2.95 -0.66
N VAL A 74 -3.72 3.86 -0.24
CA VAL A 74 -3.64 4.32 1.16
C VAL A 74 -4.94 5.02 1.58
N GLU A 75 -5.45 5.92 0.75
CA GLU A 75 -6.72 6.62 0.96
C GLU A 75 -7.89 5.63 1.06
N LEU A 76 -7.99 4.70 0.10
CA LEU A 76 -9.01 3.65 0.08
C LEU A 76 -8.93 2.76 1.34
N VAL A 77 -7.73 2.39 1.78
CA VAL A 77 -7.55 1.66 3.05
C VAL A 77 -8.06 2.50 4.22
N GLY A 78 -7.77 3.82 4.21
CA GLY A 78 -8.27 4.76 5.20
C GLY A 78 -9.79 4.75 5.30
N GLU A 79 -10.51 4.80 4.19
CA GLU A 79 -11.97 4.73 4.14
C GLU A 79 -12.50 3.37 4.63
N LEU A 80 -11.96 2.30 4.08
CA LEU A 80 -12.40 0.93 4.39
C LEU A 80 -12.20 0.54 5.86
N LEU A 81 -11.22 1.13 6.55
CA LEU A 81 -10.99 0.93 7.99
C LEU A 81 -12.18 1.37 8.86
N SER A 82 -13.11 2.16 8.35
CA SER A 82 -14.33 2.52 9.06
C SER A 82 -15.33 1.36 9.16
N HIS A 83 -15.32 0.43 8.19
CA HIS A 83 -16.36 -0.60 8.05
C HIS A 83 -15.82 -2.03 8.05
N HIS A 84 -14.53 -2.23 7.76
CA HIS A 84 -13.94 -3.53 7.51
C HIS A 84 -12.73 -3.82 8.41
N ASN A 85 -12.46 -5.10 8.68
CA ASN A 85 -11.22 -5.56 9.31
C ASN A 85 -10.08 -5.69 8.27
N TYR A 86 -8.86 -5.95 8.71
CA TYR A 86 -7.71 -5.99 7.79
C TYR A 86 -7.79 -7.10 6.75
N THR A 87 -8.37 -8.25 7.09
CA THR A 87 -8.54 -9.38 6.15
C THR A 87 -9.58 -9.04 5.09
N GLU A 88 -10.71 -8.46 5.49
CA GLU A 88 -11.75 -7.99 4.55
C GLU A 88 -11.20 -6.93 3.60
N ILE A 89 -10.45 -5.95 4.12
CA ILE A 89 -9.81 -4.91 3.30
C ILE A 89 -8.85 -5.54 2.28
N ALA A 90 -8.00 -6.48 2.71
CA ALA A 90 -7.08 -7.17 1.80
C ALA A 90 -7.84 -7.88 0.67
N ASN A 91 -8.93 -8.58 0.99
CA ASN A 91 -9.77 -9.26 0.01
C ASN A 91 -10.43 -8.27 -0.97
N LEU A 92 -10.95 -7.15 -0.48
CA LEU A 92 -11.56 -6.11 -1.31
C LEU A 92 -10.54 -5.48 -2.27
N LEU A 93 -9.34 -5.16 -1.80
CA LEU A 93 -8.26 -4.64 -2.63
C LEU A 93 -7.86 -5.63 -3.73
N ASN A 94 -7.71 -6.90 -3.37
CA ASN A 94 -7.37 -7.96 -4.32
C ASN A 94 -8.48 -8.19 -5.35
N LYS A 95 -9.76 -8.15 -4.93
CA LYS A 95 -10.92 -8.28 -5.83
C LYS A 95 -10.99 -7.12 -6.83
N ARG A 96 -10.55 -5.92 -6.43
CA ARG A 96 -10.46 -4.75 -7.31
C ARG A 96 -9.18 -4.71 -8.16
N GLY A 97 -8.33 -5.75 -8.09
CA GLY A 97 -7.10 -5.86 -8.88
C GLY A 97 -5.91 -5.05 -8.37
N TYR A 98 -6.03 -4.39 -7.22
CA TYR A 98 -4.91 -3.66 -6.63
C TYR A 98 -3.79 -4.61 -6.20
N LYS A 99 -2.55 -4.13 -6.32
CA LYS A 99 -1.34 -4.82 -5.85
C LYS A 99 -0.53 -3.89 -4.96
N SER A 100 0.26 -4.48 -4.06
CA SER A 100 1.21 -3.71 -3.25
C SER A 100 2.29 -3.08 -4.12
N GLY A 101 3.02 -2.11 -3.60
CA GLY A 101 4.15 -1.50 -4.30
C GLY A 101 5.20 -2.52 -4.79
N SER A 102 5.29 -3.69 -4.15
CA SER A 102 6.14 -4.81 -4.58
C SER A 102 5.44 -5.77 -5.56
N GLY A 103 4.25 -5.45 -6.08
CA GLY A 103 3.49 -6.27 -7.03
C GLY A 103 2.75 -7.48 -6.43
N HIS A 104 2.78 -7.67 -5.10
CA HIS A 104 2.12 -8.80 -4.44
C HIS A 104 0.65 -8.53 -4.13
N LYS A 105 -0.13 -9.61 -3.98
CA LYS A 105 -1.49 -9.54 -3.46
C LYS A 105 -1.49 -9.01 -2.02
N PHE A 106 -2.50 -8.24 -1.67
CA PHE A 106 -2.68 -7.76 -0.30
C PHE A 106 -3.04 -8.90 0.63
N ASN A 107 -2.55 -8.81 1.85
CA ASN A 107 -2.90 -9.67 2.97
C ASN A 107 -3.07 -8.81 4.24
N ARG A 108 -3.57 -9.41 5.32
CA ARG A 108 -3.74 -8.74 6.62
C ARG A 108 -2.49 -7.99 7.10
N LYS A 109 -1.30 -8.59 6.90
CA LYS A 109 -0.02 -8.05 7.34
C LYS A 109 0.34 -6.76 6.60
N LEU A 110 0.13 -6.76 5.27
CA LEU A 110 0.37 -5.59 4.41
C LEU A 110 -0.61 -4.44 4.73
N VAL A 111 -1.90 -4.72 4.89
CA VAL A 111 -2.89 -3.71 5.29
C VAL A 111 -2.55 -3.13 6.67
N GLY A 112 -2.19 -3.97 7.64
CA GLY A 112 -1.71 -3.52 8.94
C GLY A 112 -0.43 -2.68 8.88
N GLY A 113 0.47 -2.99 7.93
CA GLY A 113 1.67 -2.21 7.63
C GLY A 113 1.31 -0.82 7.09
N ILE A 114 0.44 -0.74 6.09
CA ILE A 114 -0.05 0.53 5.54
C ILE A 114 -0.65 1.39 6.65
N ARG A 115 -1.54 0.84 7.47
CA ARG A 115 -2.15 1.57 8.58
C ARG A 115 -1.08 2.19 9.50
N ARG A 116 -0.02 1.45 9.86
CA ARG A 116 1.06 1.96 10.74
C ARG A 116 1.91 3.03 10.06
N ASN A 117 2.37 2.75 8.84
CA ASN A 117 3.29 3.63 8.11
C ASN A 117 2.66 4.98 7.77
N TYR A 118 1.35 5.00 7.50
CA TYR A 118 0.60 6.21 7.18
C TYR A 118 -0.23 6.73 8.36
N ASN A 119 0.00 6.20 9.57
CA ASN A 119 -0.65 6.63 10.81
C ASN A 119 -2.19 6.71 10.74
N LEU A 120 -2.81 5.78 10.00
CA LEU A 120 -4.27 5.74 9.88
C LEU A 120 -4.92 5.26 11.19
N LYS A 121 -6.03 5.88 11.58
CA LYS A 121 -6.80 5.48 12.77
C LYS A 121 -7.31 4.04 12.61
N THR A 122 -7.16 3.23 13.66
CA THR A 122 -7.67 1.86 13.68
C THR A 122 -9.20 1.85 13.67
N ARG A 123 -9.82 0.76 13.21
CA ARG A 123 -11.26 0.56 13.32
C ARG A 123 -11.75 0.65 14.77
N TYR A 124 -10.99 0.10 15.71
CA TYR A 124 -11.27 0.25 17.14
C TYR A 124 -11.38 1.73 17.55
N ALA A 125 -10.37 2.53 17.23
CA ALA A 125 -10.37 3.96 17.59
C ALA A 125 -11.53 4.73 16.92
N ARG A 126 -11.88 4.38 15.68
CA ARG A 126 -13.02 4.98 14.97
C ARG A 126 -14.36 4.65 15.64
N LEU A 127 -14.57 3.39 15.98
CA LEU A 127 -15.77 2.93 16.69
C LEU A 127 -15.88 3.54 18.09
N ARG A 128 -14.75 3.67 18.81
CA ARG A 128 -14.73 4.37 20.10
C ARG A 128 -15.13 5.84 19.98
N ASN A 129 -14.64 6.51 18.94
CA ASN A 129 -15.02 7.91 18.68
C ASN A 129 -16.53 8.07 18.36
N THR A 130 -17.21 7.01 17.91
CA THR A 130 -18.67 7.01 17.72
C THR A 130 -19.44 6.53 18.95
N GLY A 131 -18.80 6.49 20.13
CA GLY A 131 -19.46 6.15 21.40
C GLY A 131 -19.72 4.66 21.59
N LYS A 132 -19.07 3.77 20.82
CA LYS A 132 -19.21 2.32 21.06
C LYS A 132 -18.40 1.90 22.29
N LEU A 133 -18.96 1.00 23.10
CA LEU A 133 -18.43 0.60 24.39
C LEU A 133 -17.75 -0.78 24.34
N THR A 134 -16.84 -1.02 25.25
CA THR A 134 -16.29 -2.36 25.49
C THR A 134 -17.31 -3.23 26.26
N ALA A 135 -17.10 -4.55 26.25
CA ALA A 135 -17.94 -5.45 27.03
C ALA A 135 -17.91 -5.15 28.53
N GLU A 136 -16.76 -4.69 29.02
CA GLU A 136 -16.55 -4.33 30.43
C GLU A 136 -17.31 -3.05 30.77
N GLU A 137 -17.25 -2.02 29.94
CA GLU A 137 -17.98 -0.77 30.14
C GLU A 137 -19.51 -1.01 30.14
N VAL A 138 -20.02 -1.84 29.21
CA VAL A 138 -21.42 -2.22 29.18
C VAL A 138 -21.82 -3.03 30.42
N ALA A 139 -20.95 -3.96 30.84
CA ALA A 139 -21.18 -4.77 32.04
C ALA A 139 -21.30 -3.90 33.30
N ASN A 140 -20.37 -2.94 33.46
CA ASN A 140 -20.39 -1.98 34.57
C ASN A 140 -21.66 -1.09 34.53
N LEU A 141 -22.01 -0.59 33.34
CA LEU A 141 -23.18 0.27 33.14
C LEU A 141 -24.50 -0.44 33.51
N LEU A 142 -24.60 -1.72 33.16
CA LEU A 142 -25.83 -2.51 33.37
C LEU A 142 -25.78 -3.35 34.66
N GLY A 143 -24.62 -3.40 35.35
CA GLY A 143 -24.43 -4.21 36.58
C GLY A 143 -24.58 -5.72 36.34
N VAL A 144 -24.08 -6.18 35.19
CA VAL A 144 -24.07 -7.58 34.81
C VAL A 144 -22.65 -8.07 34.60
N THR A 145 -22.45 -9.36 34.41
CA THR A 145 -21.12 -9.89 34.09
C THR A 145 -20.75 -9.65 32.64
N ILE A 146 -19.44 -9.58 32.36
CA ILE A 146 -18.90 -9.49 30.97
C ILE A 146 -19.41 -10.68 30.13
N GLN A 147 -19.54 -11.86 30.72
CA GLN A 147 -20.06 -13.07 30.07
C GLN A 147 -21.49 -12.85 29.57
N THR A 148 -22.36 -12.22 30.39
CA THR A 148 -23.71 -11.88 30.01
C THR A 148 -23.76 -10.95 28.82
N VAL A 149 -22.92 -9.88 28.81
CA VAL A 149 -22.83 -8.95 27.69
C VAL A 149 -22.39 -9.66 26.40
N ARG A 150 -21.38 -10.54 26.48
CA ARG A 150 -20.94 -11.35 25.34
C ARG A 150 -22.04 -12.28 24.83
N LYS A 151 -22.82 -12.92 25.72
CA LYS A 151 -23.96 -13.74 25.34
C LYS A 151 -25.01 -12.89 24.61
N TRP A 152 -25.35 -11.72 25.13
CA TRP A 152 -26.29 -10.80 24.51
C TRP A 152 -25.81 -10.31 23.13
N GLY A 153 -24.53 -10.06 22.95
CA GLY A 153 -23.95 -9.75 21.65
C GLY A 153 -24.12 -10.90 20.64
N LYS A 154 -23.90 -12.15 21.09
CA LYS A 154 -24.09 -13.35 20.24
C LYS A 154 -25.54 -13.62 19.88
N THR A 155 -26.48 -13.35 20.78
CA THR A 155 -27.91 -13.55 20.59
C THR A 155 -28.60 -12.34 19.92
N GLY A 156 -27.87 -11.29 19.58
CA GLY A 156 -28.39 -10.10 18.93
C GLY A 156 -29.19 -9.14 19.84
N ILE A 157 -29.23 -9.39 21.16
CA ILE A 157 -29.92 -8.52 22.14
C ILE A 157 -29.21 -7.14 22.21
N ILE A 158 -27.87 -7.12 22.09
CA ILE A 158 -27.07 -5.90 21.95
C ILE A 158 -26.36 -5.96 20.61
N ARG A 159 -26.41 -4.87 19.86
CA ARG A 159 -25.71 -4.76 18.59
C ARG A 159 -24.21 -4.72 18.81
N THR A 160 -23.46 -5.52 18.03
CA THR A 160 -22.02 -5.67 18.12
C THR A 160 -21.33 -5.14 16.88
N TYR A 161 -20.15 -4.60 17.07
CA TYR A 161 -19.28 -4.02 16.02
C TYR A 161 -17.92 -4.71 16.06
N PRO A 162 -17.66 -5.71 15.21
CA PRO A 162 -16.36 -6.37 15.17
C PRO A 162 -15.29 -5.37 14.67
N TYR A 163 -14.15 -5.31 15.35
CA TYR A 163 -13.07 -4.39 15.00
C TYR A 163 -11.76 -5.07 14.60
N ASN A 164 -11.66 -6.37 14.80
CA ASN A 164 -10.45 -7.13 14.43
C ASN A 164 -10.80 -8.52 13.90
N ASP A 165 -9.77 -9.22 13.37
CA ASP A 165 -9.92 -10.59 12.82
C ASP A 165 -9.98 -11.68 13.90
N ARG A 166 -9.95 -11.33 15.20
CA ARG A 166 -9.97 -12.25 16.35
C ARG A 166 -11.28 -12.17 17.13
N ASN A 167 -12.37 -11.79 16.46
CA ASN A 167 -13.71 -11.64 17.07
C ASN A 167 -13.80 -10.61 18.20
N GLY A 168 -12.85 -9.66 18.28
CA GLY A 168 -12.96 -8.51 19.19
C GLY A 168 -14.11 -7.62 18.73
N CYS A 169 -15.06 -7.33 19.63
CA CYS A 169 -16.24 -6.52 19.35
C CYS A 169 -16.36 -5.37 20.33
N LEU A 170 -16.88 -4.25 19.83
CA LEU A 170 -17.46 -3.17 20.62
C LEU A 170 -19.00 -3.31 20.55
N TYR A 171 -19.67 -2.69 21.49
CA TYR A 171 -21.10 -2.83 21.70
C TYR A 171 -21.79 -1.47 21.55
N GLU A 172 -23.05 -1.50 21.10
CA GLU A 172 -23.91 -0.32 21.12
C GLU A 172 -24.08 0.15 22.57
N HIS A 173 -24.11 1.48 22.77
CA HIS A 173 -24.49 2.01 24.08
C HIS A 173 -25.95 1.64 24.38
N PRO A 174 -26.25 0.94 25.48
CA PRO A 174 -27.63 0.69 25.86
C PRO A 174 -28.28 2.04 26.19
N GLY A 175 -29.24 2.46 25.36
CA GLY A 175 -29.95 3.72 25.57
C GLY A 175 -30.72 3.70 26.90
N VAL A 176 -31.04 4.89 27.43
CA VAL A 176 -31.77 5.08 28.70
C VAL A 176 -33.12 4.31 28.74
N ASN A 177 -33.72 4.11 27.57
CA ASN A 177 -34.96 3.37 27.39
C ASN A 177 -34.77 1.90 27.00
N SER A 178 -33.55 1.37 27.05
CA SER A 178 -33.32 -0.03 26.72
C SER A 178 -34.01 -0.95 27.71
N PRO A 179 -34.69 -2.02 27.23
CA PRO A 179 -35.28 -3.04 28.14
C PRO A 179 -34.23 -3.67 29.07
N LEU A 180 -32.95 -3.56 28.73
CA LEU A 180 -31.82 -4.00 29.56
C LEU A 180 -31.62 -3.13 30.80
N MET A 181 -32.01 -1.84 30.75
CA MET A 181 -31.91 -0.89 31.88
C MET A 181 -33.12 -1.05 32.84
N LYS A 182 -34.26 -1.58 32.39
CA LYS A 182 -35.49 -1.71 33.19
C LYS A 182 -35.46 -2.82 34.23
N LYS A 183 -34.44 -3.68 34.30
CA LYS A 183 -34.27 -4.75 35.29
C LYS A 183 -33.62 -4.33 36.60
N ARG A 184 -33.56 -3.04 36.90
CA ARG A 184 -32.96 -2.50 38.13
C ARG A 184 -33.99 -1.73 39.00
N ALA A 185 -35.26 -2.17 39.02
CA ALA A 185 -36.21 -1.74 40.04
C ALA A 185 -36.57 -2.94 40.92
#